data_109e32ec5cbf8f44815e523fa1c5b2a0
#
_entry.id   109e32ec5cbf8f44815e523fa1c5b2a0
#
_cell.length_a   1.000
_cell.length_b   1.000
_cell.length_c   1.000
_cell.angle_alpha   90.00
_cell.angle_beta   90.00
_cell.angle_gamma   90.00
#
_symmetry.space_group_name_H-M   'P 1'
#
loop_
_entity.id
_entity.type
_entity.pdbx_description
1 polymer ?
#
loop_
_entity_poly.entity_id
_entity_poly.type
_entity_poly.pdbx_seq_one_letter_code
_entity_poly.pdbx_strand_id
1 'polypeptide(L)'
;MKTGTETIGERVTGIGLAVLTGAVLIFLVAPILTIVPLSFSSGSFFFYPLPGLSLRWYEDFFTSTFWLPALKNSLIVGVSATVLATVLGTLAALGIWRARFPAQALVLAILISPMVVPVIIVAVGVYFAFAPLGLTDGYLGLILAHATLGVPFVVITVLATLSGFDRTLIRAAEGLGASQITTFRRVMLPLILPGVASGAVFAFAASFDEVVVALLMAGPGQRTLPRQMFSGINDNISLTIAAAATMLIAISLLLMIAVGWLQRRSARMRQSV
;
A
#
# COMPACT_ATOMS: atom_id res chain seq x y z
N MET A 1 13.45 30.69 20.00
CA MET A 1 13.81 30.57 21.43
C MET A 1 12.53 30.58 22.24
N LYS A 2 12.02 29.41 22.68
CA LYS A 2 10.91 29.30 23.63
C LYS A 2 11.53 28.99 25.01
N THR A 3 11.82 30.00 25.79
CA THR A 3 12.10 29.89 27.21
C THR A 3 10.78 30.10 27.96
N GLY A 4 9.92 29.08 27.91
CA GLY A 4 8.78 28.99 28.82
C GLY A 4 9.18 28.10 29.97
N THR A 5 9.10 28.58 31.19
CA THR A 5 9.20 27.78 32.40
C THR A 5 8.06 26.77 32.43
N GLU A 6 8.37 25.53 32.00
CA GLU A 6 7.42 24.42 32.07
C GLU A 6 7.01 24.25 33.52
N THR A 7 5.73 24.27 33.79
CA THR A 7 5.21 23.97 35.13
C THR A 7 5.47 22.51 35.48
N ILE A 8 5.62 22.19 36.75
CA ILE A 8 5.81 20.79 37.23
C ILE A 8 4.72 19.89 36.67
N GLY A 9 3.47 20.39 36.58
CA GLY A 9 2.34 19.65 35.98
C GLY A 9 2.53 19.34 34.50
N GLU A 10 3.03 20.29 33.67
CA GLU A 10 3.30 20.08 32.24
C GLU A 10 4.44 19.05 32.03
N ARG A 11 5.42 19.07 32.90
CA ARG A 11 6.53 18.10 32.85
C ARG A 11 6.07 16.68 33.25
N VAL A 12 5.23 16.53 34.26
CA VAL A 12 4.67 15.24 34.69
C VAL A 12 3.73 14.68 33.61
N THR A 13 2.86 15.50 33.01
CA THR A 13 2.00 15.09 31.91
C THR A 13 2.81 14.75 30.65
N GLY A 14 3.87 15.50 30.35
CA GLY A 14 4.78 15.19 29.23
C GLY A 14 5.49 13.84 29.41
N ILE A 15 6.00 13.55 30.60
CA ILE A 15 6.62 12.25 30.91
C ILE A 15 5.58 11.12 30.82
N GLY A 16 4.39 11.30 31.40
CA GLY A 16 3.31 10.31 31.34
C GLY A 16 2.91 9.99 29.90
N LEU A 17 2.79 11.02 29.05
CA LEU A 17 2.48 10.85 27.63
C LEU A 17 3.61 10.13 26.89
N ALA A 18 4.86 10.47 27.16
CA ALA A 18 6.02 9.82 26.54
C ALA A 18 6.11 8.33 26.91
N VAL A 19 5.88 8.00 28.19
CA VAL A 19 5.84 6.60 28.67
C VAL A 19 4.72 5.82 28.02
N LEU A 20 3.50 6.39 27.95
CA LEU A 20 2.36 5.75 27.29
C LEU A 20 2.63 5.54 25.81
N THR A 21 3.15 6.55 25.12
CA THR A 21 3.52 6.46 23.70
C THR A 21 4.59 5.38 23.50
N GLY A 22 5.62 5.35 24.34
CA GLY A 22 6.66 4.31 24.30
C GLY A 22 6.09 2.90 24.49
N ALA A 23 5.20 2.72 25.47
CA ALA A 23 4.55 1.43 25.74
C ALA A 23 3.69 0.97 24.55
N VAL A 24 2.91 1.87 23.95
CA VAL A 24 2.10 1.56 22.73
C VAL A 24 3.01 1.19 21.56
N LEU A 25 4.11 1.93 21.32
CA LEU A 25 5.06 1.62 20.25
C LEU A 25 5.72 0.25 20.46
N ILE A 26 6.15 -0.06 21.69
CA ILE A 26 6.73 -1.38 22.01
C ILE A 26 5.69 -2.48 21.76
N PHE A 27 4.45 -2.29 22.21
CA PHE A 27 3.37 -3.26 22.00
C PHE A 27 3.11 -3.52 20.50
N LEU A 28 3.09 -2.47 19.67
CA LEU A 28 2.87 -2.59 18.23
C LEU A 28 4.05 -3.27 17.50
N VAL A 29 5.27 -3.06 17.98
CA VAL A 29 6.48 -3.63 17.35
C VAL A 29 6.79 -5.04 17.89
N ALA A 30 6.31 -5.39 19.06
CA ALA A 30 6.59 -6.68 19.72
C ALA A 30 6.33 -7.92 18.83
N PRO A 31 5.21 -8.03 18.06
CA PRO A 31 5.01 -9.16 17.16
C PRO A 31 6.10 -9.27 16.08
N ILE A 32 6.56 -8.13 15.56
CA ILE A 32 7.63 -8.09 14.54
C ILE A 32 8.95 -8.58 15.17
N LEU A 33 9.26 -8.10 16.39
CA LEU A 33 10.46 -8.51 17.13
C LEU A 33 10.46 -9.98 17.51
N THR A 34 9.31 -10.63 17.53
CA THR A 34 9.22 -12.08 17.77
C THR A 34 9.32 -12.90 16.47
N ILE A 35 8.69 -12.47 15.38
CA ILE A 35 8.66 -13.22 14.12
C ILE A 35 10.02 -13.16 13.40
N VAL A 36 10.66 -12.00 13.36
CA VAL A 36 11.94 -11.84 12.63
C VAL A 36 13.04 -12.77 13.16
N PRO A 37 13.34 -12.86 14.48
CA PRO A 37 14.32 -13.84 14.96
C PRO A 37 13.93 -15.29 14.69
N LEU A 38 12.63 -15.64 14.78
CA LEU A 38 12.13 -16.99 14.49
C LEU A 38 12.41 -17.41 13.04
N SER A 39 12.42 -16.48 12.09
CA SER A 39 12.77 -16.78 10.70
C SER A 39 14.21 -17.29 10.52
N PHE A 40 15.08 -17.00 11.47
CA PHE A 40 16.47 -17.46 11.51
C PHE A 40 16.69 -18.65 12.46
N SER A 41 15.64 -19.27 12.99
CA SER A 41 15.77 -20.40 13.91
C SER A 41 16.30 -21.65 13.19
N SER A 42 17.22 -22.37 13.85
CA SER A 42 17.63 -23.71 13.43
C SER A 42 16.63 -24.79 13.83
N GLY A 43 15.65 -24.47 14.69
CA GLY A 43 14.56 -25.37 15.10
C GLY A 43 13.54 -25.64 13.99
N SER A 44 12.59 -26.53 14.24
CA SER A 44 11.51 -26.88 13.30
C SER A 44 10.16 -26.30 13.71
N PHE A 45 10.06 -25.71 14.91
CA PHE A 45 8.82 -25.21 15.49
C PHE A 45 8.97 -23.77 15.96
N PHE A 46 7.84 -23.07 16.07
CA PHE A 46 7.75 -21.73 16.67
C PHE A 46 7.98 -21.83 18.18
N PHE A 47 9.22 -21.66 18.60
CA PHE A 47 9.63 -21.89 19.99
C PHE A 47 10.73 -20.91 20.41
N TYR A 48 10.68 -20.46 21.66
CA TYR A 48 11.70 -19.68 22.33
C TYR A 48 12.15 -20.39 23.62
N PRO A 49 13.47 -20.34 23.97
CA PRO A 49 14.57 -19.68 23.27
C PRO A 49 14.96 -20.41 21.99
N LEU A 50 15.56 -19.67 21.02
CA LEU A 50 16.01 -20.26 19.78
C LEU A 50 17.10 -21.30 20.02
N PRO A 51 17.01 -22.52 19.46
CA PRO A 51 18.03 -23.56 19.65
C PRO A 51 19.35 -23.22 18.92
N GLY A 52 19.31 -22.32 17.92
CA GLY A 52 20.45 -21.83 17.16
C GLY A 52 19.98 -20.98 15.99
N LEU A 53 20.92 -20.47 15.19
CA LEU A 53 20.65 -19.66 14.01
C LEU A 53 20.91 -20.46 12.73
N SER A 54 20.04 -20.31 11.73
CA SER A 54 20.15 -20.96 10.43
C SER A 54 19.41 -20.14 9.36
N LEU A 55 19.85 -20.23 8.12
CA LEU A 55 19.17 -19.66 6.95
C LEU A 55 18.30 -20.70 6.20
N ARG A 56 18.16 -21.91 6.72
CA ARG A 56 17.47 -23.02 6.05
C ARG A 56 16.04 -22.70 5.60
N TRP A 57 15.31 -21.83 6.35
CA TRP A 57 13.95 -21.44 6.01
C TRP A 57 13.89 -20.47 4.85
N TYR A 58 14.95 -19.69 4.64
CA TYR A 58 15.12 -18.88 3.44
C TYR A 58 15.53 -19.75 2.25
N GLU A 59 16.40 -20.74 2.43
CA GLU A 59 16.74 -21.73 1.38
C GLU A 59 15.48 -22.48 0.96
N ASP A 60 14.68 -22.99 1.93
CA ASP A 60 13.39 -23.63 1.65
C ASP A 60 12.45 -22.70 0.89
N PHE A 61 12.34 -21.43 1.30
CA PHE A 61 11.52 -20.44 0.61
C PHE A 61 11.92 -20.27 -0.86
N PHE A 62 13.21 -20.11 -1.15
CA PHE A 62 13.70 -19.86 -2.50
C PHE A 62 13.80 -21.10 -3.39
N THR A 63 13.85 -22.29 -2.83
CA THR A 63 13.86 -23.57 -3.57
C THR A 63 12.49 -24.20 -3.70
N SER A 64 11.50 -23.72 -2.93
CA SER A 64 10.14 -24.25 -2.93
C SER A 64 9.41 -24.01 -4.24
N THR A 65 8.69 -25.02 -4.69
CA THR A 65 7.77 -24.95 -5.83
C THR A 65 6.49 -24.15 -5.54
N PHE A 66 6.27 -23.74 -4.28
CA PHE A 66 5.08 -22.98 -3.84
C PHE A 66 5.41 -21.55 -3.45
N TRP A 67 6.49 -21.31 -2.67
CA TRP A 67 6.79 -20.00 -2.10
C TRP A 67 7.33 -19.01 -3.11
N LEU A 68 8.32 -19.40 -3.90
CA LEU A 68 8.91 -18.52 -4.92
C LEU A 68 7.90 -18.14 -6.03
N PRO A 69 7.10 -19.07 -6.57
CA PRO A 69 6.00 -18.69 -7.48
C PRO A 69 4.97 -17.76 -6.83
N ALA A 70 4.63 -17.95 -5.55
CA ALA A 70 3.69 -17.08 -4.84
C ALA A 70 4.23 -15.65 -4.69
N LEU A 71 5.52 -15.47 -4.40
CA LEU A 71 6.18 -14.16 -4.40
C LEU A 71 6.13 -13.52 -5.79
N LYS A 72 6.47 -14.27 -6.85
CA LYS A 72 6.39 -13.81 -8.23
C LYS A 72 4.97 -13.36 -8.60
N ASN A 73 3.96 -14.13 -8.22
CA ASN A 73 2.56 -13.78 -8.45
C ASN A 73 2.17 -12.49 -7.72
N SER A 74 2.57 -12.34 -6.44
CA SER A 74 2.34 -11.10 -5.69
C SER A 74 2.96 -9.89 -6.36
N LEU A 75 4.16 -10.01 -6.91
CA LEU A 75 4.81 -8.92 -7.65
C LEU A 75 4.09 -8.62 -8.97
N ILE A 76 3.71 -9.62 -9.74
CA ILE A 76 2.97 -9.43 -11.00
C ILE A 76 1.63 -8.73 -10.72
N VAL A 77 0.85 -9.26 -9.78
CA VAL A 77 -0.46 -8.70 -9.43
C VAL A 77 -0.30 -7.32 -8.82
N GLY A 78 0.59 -7.17 -7.82
CA GLY A 78 0.81 -5.91 -7.12
C GLY A 78 1.27 -4.79 -8.03
N VAL A 79 2.26 -5.03 -8.90
CA VAL A 79 2.75 -4.02 -9.85
C VAL A 79 1.67 -3.68 -10.89
N SER A 80 1.04 -4.69 -11.49
CA SER A 80 0.02 -4.46 -12.52
C SER A 80 -1.20 -3.75 -11.99
N ALA A 81 -1.72 -4.14 -10.82
CA ALA A 81 -2.82 -3.49 -10.14
C ALA A 81 -2.46 -2.05 -9.74
N THR A 82 -1.23 -1.81 -9.28
CA THR A 82 -0.74 -0.47 -8.95
C THR A 82 -0.70 0.44 -10.15
N VAL A 83 -0.17 -0.02 -11.28
CA VAL A 83 -0.14 0.76 -12.52
C VAL A 83 -1.56 1.13 -12.94
N LEU A 84 -2.47 0.16 -12.96
CA LEU A 84 -3.87 0.39 -13.32
C LEU A 84 -4.57 1.35 -12.35
N ALA A 85 -4.43 1.12 -11.04
CA ALA A 85 -4.99 2.00 -10.00
C ALA A 85 -4.44 3.42 -10.08
N THR A 86 -3.14 3.57 -10.37
CA THR A 86 -2.48 4.88 -10.49
C THR A 86 -3.01 5.65 -11.68
N VAL A 87 -3.15 5.01 -12.84
CA VAL A 87 -3.71 5.65 -14.04
C VAL A 87 -5.16 6.03 -13.81
N LEU A 88 -6.01 5.07 -13.42
CA LEU A 88 -7.44 5.30 -13.24
C LEU A 88 -7.73 6.28 -12.10
N GLY A 89 -7.06 6.13 -10.96
CA GLY A 89 -7.22 7.00 -9.80
C GLY A 89 -6.76 8.43 -10.07
N THR A 90 -5.64 8.61 -10.80
CA THR A 90 -5.18 9.94 -11.21
C THR A 90 -6.15 10.61 -12.17
N LEU A 91 -6.64 9.88 -13.19
CA LEU A 91 -7.64 10.40 -14.12
C LEU A 91 -8.95 10.78 -13.42
N ALA A 92 -9.42 9.92 -12.50
CA ALA A 92 -10.61 10.20 -11.70
C ALA A 92 -10.42 11.45 -10.82
N ALA A 93 -9.28 11.57 -10.12
CA ALA A 93 -8.97 12.73 -9.29
C ALA A 93 -8.91 14.02 -10.12
N LEU A 94 -8.29 13.99 -11.30
CA LEU A 94 -8.24 15.12 -12.22
C LEU A 94 -9.64 15.52 -12.73
N GLY A 95 -10.46 14.53 -13.08
CA GLY A 95 -11.85 14.74 -13.50
C GLY A 95 -12.67 15.42 -12.40
N ILE A 96 -12.61 14.90 -11.18
CA ILE A 96 -13.30 15.47 -10.01
C ILE A 96 -12.80 16.89 -9.70
N TRP A 97 -11.50 17.13 -9.72
CA TRP A 97 -10.93 18.43 -9.42
C TRP A 97 -11.26 19.50 -10.48
N ARG A 98 -11.30 19.11 -11.76
CA ARG A 98 -11.53 20.03 -12.89
C ARG A 98 -13.00 20.36 -13.07
N ALA A 99 -13.87 19.37 -12.98
CA ALA A 99 -15.30 19.50 -13.27
C ALA A 99 -16.11 19.85 -12.02
N ARG A 100 -17.11 20.72 -12.19
CA ARG A 100 -18.16 20.96 -11.19
C ARG A 100 -19.45 20.36 -11.71
N PHE A 101 -19.91 19.30 -11.08
CA PHE A 101 -21.16 18.63 -11.45
C PHE A 101 -21.94 18.22 -10.20
N PRO A 102 -23.28 18.16 -10.26
CA PRO A 102 -24.12 17.97 -9.06
C PRO A 102 -23.87 16.65 -8.31
N ALA A 103 -23.42 15.60 -8.99
CA ALA A 103 -23.15 14.28 -8.41
C ALA A 103 -21.68 14.06 -7.98
N GLN A 104 -20.86 15.11 -7.91
CA GLN A 104 -19.42 15.00 -7.61
C GLN A 104 -19.14 14.26 -6.29
N ALA A 105 -19.90 14.58 -5.24
CA ALA A 105 -19.77 13.94 -3.94
C ALA A 105 -20.13 12.44 -3.98
N LEU A 106 -21.16 12.08 -4.76
CA LEU A 106 -21.55 10.68 -4.95
C LEU A 106 -20.49 9.89 -5.70
N VAL A 107 -19.94 10.44 -6.79
CA VAL A 107 -18.85 9.80 -7.54
C VAL A 107 -17.63 9.61 -6.64
N LEU A 108 -17.26 10.60 -5.85
CA LEU A 108 -16.16 10.47 -4.89
C LEU A 108 -16.46 9.38 -3.85
N ALA A 109 -17.67 9.35 -3.29
CA ALA A 109 -18.09 8.33 -2.33
C ALA A 109 -18.00 6.91 -2.92
N ILE A 110 -18.42 6.72 -4.18
CA ILE A 110 -18.31 5.44 -4.89
C ILE A 110 -16.84 5.05 -5.08
N LEU A 111 -15.99 5.99 -5.51
CA LEU A 111 -14.56 5.72 -5.73
C LEU A 111 -13.81 5.38 -4.43
N ILE A 112 -14.25 5.91 -3.29
CA ILE A 112 -13.62 5.64 -1.98
C ILE A 112 -14.27 4.43 -1.29
N SER A 113 -15.46 4.01 -1.71
CA SER A 113 -16.24 2.96 -1.03
C SER A 113 -15.46 1.65 -0.80
N PRO A 114 -14.55 1.17 -1.71
CA PRO A 114 -13.80 -0.06 -1.46
C PRO A 114 -12.87 0.03 -0.23
N MET A 115 -12.50 1.23 0.20
CA MET A 115 -11.67 1.44 1.40
C MET A 115 -12.51 1.45 2.69
N VAL A 116 -13.81 1.76 2.59
CA VAL A 116 -14.72 1.88 3.75
C VAL A 116 -15.51 0.58 3.98
N VAL A 117 -15.87 -0.09 2.89
CA VAL A 117 -16.60 -1.37 2.94
C VAL A 117 -15.64 -2.48 3.42
N PRO A 118 -16.09 -3.37 4.33
CA PRO A 118 -15.27 -4.53 4.71
C PRO A 118 -14.78 -5.31 3.50
N VAL A 119 -13.47 -5.58 3.45
CA VAL A 119 -12.82 -6.18 2.27
C VAL A 119 -13.46 -7.51 1.84
N ILE A 120 -13.99 -8.31 2.78
CA ILE A 120 -14.67 -9.56 2.46
C ILE A 120 -15.93 -9.31 1.62
N ILE A 121 -16.68 -8.24 1.89
CA ILE A 121 -17.89 -7.88 1.13
C ILE A 121 -17.48 -7.44 -0.28
N VAL A 122 -16.42 -6.63 -0.39
CA VAL A 122 -15.85 -6.23 -1.70
C VAL A 122 -15.40 -7.47 -2.48
N ALA A 123 -14.68 -8.38 -1.85
CA ALA A 123 -14.16 -9.59 -2.47
C ALA A 123 -15.29 -10.51 -2.99
N VAL A 124 -16.33 -10.71 -2.18
CA VAL A 124 -17.51 -11.49 -2.57
C VAL A 124 -18.27 -10.79 -3.71
N GLY A 125 -18.45 -9.48 -3.63
CA GLY A 125 -19.12 -8.70 -4.69
C GLY A 125 -18.35 -8.78 -6.02
N VAL A 126 -17.04 -8.61 -5.98
CA VAL A 126 -16.16 -8.74 -7.16
C VAL A 126 -16.20 -10.17 -7.72
N TYR A 127 -16.15 -11.20 -6.86
CA TYR A 127 -16.25 -12.59 -7.29
C TYR A 127 -17.54 -12.84 -8.07
N PHE A 128 -18.71 -12.47 -7.52
CA PHE A 128 -19.99 -12.66 -8.21
C PHE A 128 -20.13 -11.82 -9.49
N ALA A 129 -19.50 -10.66 -9.54
CA ALA A 129 -19.49 -9.83 -10.76
C ALA A 129 -18.58 -10.43 -11.85
N PHE A 130 -17.46 -11.05 -11.47
CA PHE A 130 -16.43 -11.51 -12.40
C PHE A 130 -16.58 -12.98 -12.79
N ALA A 131 -17.21 -13.82 -11.98
CA ALA A 131 -17.42 -15.23 -12.26
C ALA A 131 -18.20 -15.48 -13.57
N PRO A 132 -19.33 -14.79 -13.85
CA PRO A 132 -20.06 -14.94 -15.10
C PRO A 132 -19.25 -14.49 -16.34
N LEU A 133 -18.24 -13.64 -16.13
CA LEU A 133 -17.38 -13.12 -17.19
C LEU A 133 -16.14 -14.00 -17.43
N GLY A 134 -15.98 -15.10 -16.68
CA GLY A 134 -14.80 -15.97 -16.74
C GLY A 134 -13.51 -15.29 -16.26
N LEU A 135 -13.62 -14.26 -15.41
CA LEU A 135 -12.48 -13.51 -14.89
C LEU A 135 -11.95 -14.04 -13.55
N THR A 136 -12.52 -15.13 -13.02
CA THR A 136 -11.96 -15.85 -11.88
C THR A 136 -10.82 -16.76 -12.30
N ASP A 137 -10.02 -17.20 -11.34
CA ASP A 137 -8.91 -18.15 -11.53
C ASP A 137 -7.82 -17.72 -12.53
N GLY A 138 -7.71 -16.40 -12.78
CA GLY A 138 -6.76 -15.81 -13.71
C GLY A 138 -6.13 -14.51 -13.19
N TYR A 139 -5.01 -14.11 -13.83
CA TYR A 139 -4.34 -12.85 -13.47
C TYR A 139 -5.20 -11.62 -13.76
N LEU A 140 -5.93 -11.58 -14.88
CA LEU A 140 -6.66 -10.39 -15.29
C LEU A 140 -7.71 -9.99 -14.24
N GLY A 141 -8.57 -10.93 -13.83
CA GLY A 141 -9.58 -10.64 -12.83
C GLY A 141 -8.97 -10.29 -11.47
N LEU A 142 -7.90 -11.00 -11.08
CA LEU A 142 -7.19 -10.73 -9.84
C LEU A 142 -6.56 -9.32 -9.86
N ILE A 143 -5.93 -8.91 -10.95
CA ILE A 143 -5.35 -7.56 -11.12
C ILE A 143 -6.44 -6.49 -11.07
N LEU A 144 -7.58 -6.69 -11.75
CA LEU A 144 -8.70 -5.75 -11.74
C LEU A 144 -9.29 -5.60 -10.33
N ALA A 145 -9.46 -6.72 -9.62
CA ALA A 145 -9.95 -6.72 -8.24
C ALA A 145 -9.02 -5.97 -7.29
N HIS A 146 -7.71 -6.24 -7.35
CA HIS A 146 -6.70 -5.54 -6.57
C HIS A 146 -6.60 -4.04 -6.95
N ALA A 147 -6.73 -3.70 -8.24
CA ALA A 147 -6.76 -2.31 -8.68
C ALA A 147 -7.96 -1.56 -8.08
N THR A 148 -9.13 -2.21 -7.97
CA THR A 148 -10.32 -1.61 -7.33
C THR A 148 -10.03 -1.20 -5.88
N LEU A 149 -9.26 -2.00 -5.14
CA LEU A 149 -8.83 -1.66 -3.78
C LEU A 149 -7.75 -0.58 -3.74
N GLY A 150 -6.93 -0.47 -4.79
CA GLY A 150 -5.85 0.50 -4.90
C GLY A 150 -6.30 1.91 -5.32
N VAL A 151 -7.36 2.01 -6.14
CA VAL A 151 -7.87 3.29 -6.69
C VAL A 151 -8.17 4.34 -5.61
N PRO A 152 -8.84 4.04 -4.49
CA PRO A 152 -9.11 5.01 -3.44
C PRO A 152 -7.87 5.74 -2.94
N PHE A 153 -6.78 5.02 -2.71
CA PHE A 153 -5.53 5.59 -2.21
C PHE A 153 -4.95 6.63 -3.18
N VAL A 154 -4.98 6.32 -4.48
CA VAL A 154 -4.51 7.24 -5.51
C VAL A 154 -5.42 8.45 -5.63
N VAL A 155 -6.74 8.26 -5.65
CA VAL A 155 -7.71 9.36 -5.72
C VAL A 155 -7.51 10.34 -4.56
N ILE A 156 -7.42 9.84 -3.33
CA ILE A 156 -7.26 10.67 -2.13
C ILE A 156 -5.95 11.46 -2.17
N THR A 157 -4.83 10.80 -2.46
CA THR A 157 -3.50 11.45 -2.44
C THR A 157 -3.33 12.47 -3.56
N VAL A 158 -3.86 12.19 -4.76
CA VAL A 158 -3.84 13.11 -5.89
C VAL A 158 -4.77 14.29 -5.64
N LEU A 159 -6.00 14.08 -5.13
CA LEU A 159 -6.91 15.18 -4.76
C LEU A 159 -6.31 16.06 -3.66
N ALA A 160 -5.68 15.49 -2.64
CA ALA A 160 -4.99 16.24 -1.60
C ALA A 160 -3.87 17.13 -2.18
N THR A 161 -3.14 16.63 -3.19
CA THR A 161 -2.12 17.42 -3.86
C THR A 161 -2.72 18.50 -4.74
N LEU A 162 -3.81 18.20 -5.45
CA LEU A 162 -4.54 19.15 -6.31
C LEU A 162 -5.26 20.23 -5.52
N SER A 163 -5.61 20.02 -4.25
CA SER A 163 -6.25 21.05 -3.41
C SER A 163 -5.36 22.27 -3.17
N GLY A 164 -4.03 22.07 -3.16
CA GLY A 164 -3.04 23.15 -3.07
C GLY A 164 -2.49 23.64 -4.42
N PHE A 165 -3.08 23.19 -5.55
CA PHE A 165 -2.57 23.56 -6.88
C PHE A 165 -3.10 24.91 -7.33
N ASP A 166 -2.19 25.84 -7.72
CA ASP A 166 -2.56 27.14 -8.26
C ASP A 166 -3.01 27.03 -9.72
N ARG A 167 -4.29 27.27 -9.96
CA ARG A 167 -4.88 27.26 -11.31
C ARG A 167 -4.35 28.38 -12.22
N THR A 168 -3.69 29.41 -11.69
CA THR A 168 -3.11 30.48 -12.50
C THR A 168 -1.99 29.97 -13.38
N LEU A 169 -1.26 28.94 -12.96
CA LEU A 169 -0.21 28.28 -13.74
C LEU A 169 -0.76 27.67 -15.04
N ILE A 170 -1.97 27.11 -15.01
CA ILE A 170 -2.63 26.57 -16.21
C ILE A 170 -2.96 27.71 -17.16
N ARG A 171 -3.58 28.79 -16.65
CA ARG A 171 -3.94 29.96 -17.46
C ARG A 171 -2.73 30.66 -18.05
N ALA A 172 -1.63 30.75 -17.32
CA ALA A 172 -0.38 31.30 -17.81
C ALA A 172 0.21 30.45 -18.95
N ALA A 173 0.22 29.11 -18.81
CA ALA A 173 0.69 28.20 -19.85
C ALA A 173 -0.18 28.30 -21.13
N GLU A 174 -1.51 28.34 -20.97
CA GLU A 174 -2.46 28.48 -22.08
C GLU A 174 -2.30 29.86 -22.75
N GLY A 175 -2.08 30.91 -21.98
CA GLY A 175 -1.78 32.26 -22.50
C GLY A 175 -0.49 32.34 -23.32
N LEU A 176 0.48 31.49 -23.05
CA LEU A 176 1.70 31.29 -23.83
C LEU A 176 1.54 30.33 -25.03
N GLY A 177 0.31 29.94 -25.35
CA GLY A 177 0.00 29.06 -26.50
C GLY A 177 0.22 27.57 -26.24
N ALA A 178 0.42 27.13 -25.00
CA ALA A 178 0.56 25.71 -24.71
C ALA A 178 -0.78 24.96 -24.89
N SER A 179 -0.72 23.83 -25.57
CA SER A 179 -1.88 22.91 -25.67
C SER A 179 -2.21 22.29 -24.31
N GLN A 180 -3.44 21.78 -24.12
CA GLN A 180 -3.87 21.13 -22.88
C GLN A 180 -2.95 19.96 -22.49
N ILE A 181 -2.48 19.16 -23.46
CA ILE A 181 -1.54 18.04 -23.22
C ILE A 181 -0.19 18.58 -22.77
N THR A 182 0.30 19.66 -23.39
CA THR A 182 1.57 20.30 -23.00
C THR A 182 1.48 20.89 -21.59
N THR A 183 0.40 21.60 -21.27
CA THR A 183 0.13 22.14 -19.94
C THR A 183 0.06 21.01 -18.90
N PHE A 184 -0.64 19.91 -19.20
CA PHE A 184 -0.68 18.77 -18.30
C PHE A 184 0.72 18.18 -18.06
N ARG A 185 1.45 17.86 -19.12
CA ARG A 185 2.74 17.13 -19.03
C ARG A 185 3.86 17.99 -18.43
N ARG A 186 3.90 19.30 -18.75
CA ARG A 186 5.02 20.19 -18.37
C ARG A 186 4.75 21.02 -17.11
N VAL A 187 3.49 21.27 -16.78
CA VAL A 187 3.12 22.10 -15.62
C VAL A 187 2.44 21.28 -14.55
N MET A 188 1.32 20.64 -14.87
CA MET A 188 0.49 19.99 -13.88
C MET A 188 1.12 18.68 -13.35
N LEU A 189 1.51 17.76 -14.24
CA LEU A 189 2.02 16.45 -13.87
C LEU A 189 3.26 16.52 -12.95
N PRO A 190 4.28 17.35 -13.20
CA PRO A 190 5.42 17.48 -12.28
C PRO A 190 5.02 17.94 -10.87
N LEU A 191 4.03 18.83 -10.76
CA LEU A 191 3.58 19.35 -9.48
C LEU A 191 2.69 18.38 -8.70
N ILE A 192 1.93 17.51 -9.38
CA ILE A 192 1.11 16.48 -8.73
C ILE A 192 1.85 15.14 -8.58
N LEU A 193 2.99 14.96 -9.25
CA LEU A 193 3.75 13.70 -9.24
C LEU A 193 4.03 13.14 -7.85
N PRO A 194 4.32 13.96 -6.82
CA PRO A 194 4.49 13.45 -5.46
C PRO A 194 3.23 12.80 -4.89
N GLY A 195 2.06 13.37 -5.16
CA GLY A 195 0.76 12.77 -4.78
C GLY A 195 0.48 11.48 -5.54
N VAL A 196 0.76 11.46 -6.85
CA VAL A 196 0.64 10.27 -7.69
C VAL A 196 1.57 9.16 -7.20
N ALA A 197 2.84 9.49 -6.94
CA ALA A 197 3.82 8.52 -6.45
C ALA A 197 3.44 7.97 -5.06
N SER A 198 3.00 8.82 -4.14
CA SER A 198 2.50 8.39 -2.82
C SER A 198 1.29 7.47 -2.96
N GLY A 199 0.32 7.83 -3.81
CA GLY A 199 -0.85 7.00 -4.09
C GLY A 199 -0.49 5.64 -4.69
N ALA A 200 0.46 5.61 -5.62
CA ALA A 200 0.96 4.38 -6.21
C ALA A 200 1.59 3.45 -5.18
N VAL A 201 2.40 3.98 -4.25
CA VAL A 201 3.00 3.15 -3.20
C VAL A 201 1.95 2.61 -2.23
N PHE A 202 0.97 3.41 -1.83
CA PHE A 202 -0.14 2.92 -1.00
C PHE A 202 -0.99 1.88 -1.73
N ALA A 203 -1.28 2.07 -3.02
CA ALA A 203 -1.99 1.09 -3.84
C ALA A 203 -1.20 -0.22 -3.96
N PHE A 204 0.13 -0.16 -4.12
CA PHE A 204 0.99 -1.33 -4.12
C PHE A 204 0.96 -2.05 -2.76
N ALA A 205 1.14 -1.32 -1.66
CA ALA A 205 1.12 -1.90 -0.32
C ALA A 205 -0.22 -2.61 -0.05
N ALA A 206 -1.36 -1.95 -0.36
CA ALA A 206 -2.69 -2.53 -0.21
C ALA A 206 -2.91 -3.78 -1.06
N SER A 207 -2.37 -3.81 -2.29
CA SER A 207 -2.45 -4.98 -3.16
C SER A 207 -1.50 -6.10 -2.72
N PHE A 208 -0.31 -5.76 -2.23
CA PHE A 208 0.73 -6.73 -1.90
C PHE A 208 0.44 -7.50 -0.61
N ASP A 209 -0.28 -6.88 0.32
CA ASP A 209 -0.69 -7.47 1.61
C ASP A 209 -2.10 -8.09 1.56
N GLU A 210 -2.78 -8.02 0.42
CA GLU A 210 -4.16 -8.45 0.28
C GLU A 210 -4.28 -9.98 0.21
N VAL A 211 -5.08 -10.57 1.09
CA VAL A 211 -5.29 -12.03 1.16
C VAL A 211 -6.71 -12.44 0.80
N VAL A 212 -7.73 -11.63 1.14
CA VAL A 212 -9.14 -12.03 1.08
C VAL A 212 -9.64 -12.12 -0.36
N VAL A 213 -9.33 -11.11 -1.17
CA VAL A 213 -9.64 -11.13 -2.61
C VAL A 213 -8.86 -12.25 -3.29
N ALA A 214 -7.58 -12.43 -2.93
CA ALA A 214 -6.77 -13.51 -3.49
C ALA A 214 -7.30 -14.90 -3.13
N LEU A 215 -7.88 -15.10 -1.95
CA LEU A 215 -8.51 -16.37 -1.56
C LEU A 215 -9.70 -16.73 -2.46
N LEU A 216 -10.50 -15.75 -2.86
CA LEU A 216 -11.71 -15.97 -3.66
C LEU A 216 -11.43 -15.93 -5.17
N MET A 217 -10.49 -15.11 -5.63
CA MET A 217 -10.29 -14.79 -7.04
C MET A 217 -9.14 -15.52 -7.71
N ALA A 218 -8.09 -15.90 -6.93
CA ALA A 218 -6.91 -16.51 -7.51
C ALA A 218 -7.10 -18.04 -7.71
N GLY A 219 -6.75 -18.54 -8.88
CA GLY A 219 -6.66 -19.97 -9.14
C GLY A 219 -5.40 -20.61 -8.52
N PRO A 220 -5.22 -21.93 -8.71
CA PRO A 220 -4.05 -22.65 -8.18
C PRO A 220 -2.71 -22.08 -8.66
N GLY A 221 -2.66 -21.59 -9.91
CA GLY A 221 -1.44 -21.02 -10.52
C GLY A 221 -1.18 -19.55 -10.17
N GLN A 222 -2.14 -18.83 -9.61
CA GLN A 222 -2.07 -17.40 -9.30
C GLN A 222 -2.04 -17.09 -7.81
N ARG A 223 -1.69 -18.09 -6.97
CA ARG A 223 -1.58 -17.89 -5.52
C ARG A 223 -0.59 -16.77 -5.21
N THR A 224 -1.05 -15.75 -4.49
CA THR A 224 -0.20 -14.67 -3.98
C THR A 224 0.52 -15.11 -2.69
N LEU A 225 1.56 -14.37 -2.29
CA LEU A 225 2.33 -14.70 -1.10
C LEU A 225 1.49 -14.67 0.19
N PRO A 226 0.63 -13.64 0.45
CA PRO A 226 -0.27 -13.66 1.60
C PRO A 226 -1.24 -14.84 1.58
N ARG A 227 -1.80 -15.19 0.41
CA ARG A 227 -2.66 -16.36 0.27
C ARG A 227 -1.90 -17.65 0.56
N GLN A 228 -0.66 -17.80 0.09
CA GLN A 228 0.18 -18.97 0.36
C GLN A 228 0.52 -19.09 1.84
N MET A 229 0.80 -17.97 2.51
CA MET A 229 1.02 -17.93 3.96
C MET A 229 -0.23 -18.38 4.73
N PHE A 230 -1.41 -17.89 4.35
CA PHE A 230 -2.67 -18.26 4.96
C PHE A 230 -2.96 -19.77 4.79
N SER A 231 -2.74 -20.34 3.59
CA SER A 231 -2.85 -21.77 3.35
C SER A 231 -1.84 -22.56 4.19
N GLY A 232 -0.59 -22.09 4.27
CA GLY A 232 0.45 -22.74 5.06
C GLY A 232 0.13 -22.79 6.57
N ILE A 233 -0.55 -21.78 7.12
CA ILE A 233 -1.00 -21.79 8.52
C ILE A 233 -2.05 -22.87 8.75
N ASN A 234 -2.93 -23.11 7.78
CA ASN A 234 -4.00 -24.11 7.91
C ASN A 234 -3.51 -25.56 7.66
N ASP A 235 -2.60 -25.73 6.70
CA ASP A 235 -2.20 -27.06 6.22
C ASP A 235 -0.96 -27.59 6.94
N ASN A 236 0.07 -26.77 7.10
CA ASN A 236 1.34 -27.16 7.72
C ASN A 236 2.12 -25.94 8.22
N ILE A 237 2.06 -25.70 9.52
CA ILE A 237 2.75 -24.58 10.14
C ILE A 237 4.27 -24.85 10.12
N SER A 238 5.00 -24.16 9.25
CA SER A 238 6.46 -24.20 9.17
C SER A 238 7.08 -22.82 9.41
N LEU A 239 8.33 -22.77 9.85
CA LEU A 239 9.07 -21.51 10.02
C LEU A 239 9.39 -20.83 8.68
N THR A 240 9.14 -21.46 7.54
CA THR A 240 9.16 -20.82 6.22
C THR A 240 8.13 -19.71 6.14
N ILE A 241 7.00 -19.83 6.87
CA ILE A 241 6.01 -18.75 7.01
C ILE A 241 6.63 -17.53 7.71
N ALA A 242 7.47 -17.74 8.75
CA ALA A 242 8.16 -16.66 9.42
C ALA A 242 9.21 -15.98 8.50
N ALA A 243 9.90 -16.75 7.66
CA ALA A 243 10.80 -16.21 6.64
C ALA A 243 10.01 -15.39 5.60
N ALA A 244 8.88 -15.90 5.10
CA ALA A 244 8.00 -15.17 4.20
C ALA A 244 7.47 -13.86 4.83
N ALA A 245 7.00 -13.92 6.09
CA ALA A 245 6.54 -12.74 6.83
C ALA A 245 7.66 -11.71 7.00
N THR A 246 8.88 -12.14 7.32
CA THR A 246 10.04 -11.25 7.45
C THR A 246 10.37 -10.57 6.13
N MET A 247 10.27 -11.27 5.00
CA MET A 247 10.44 -10.68 3.67
C MET A 247 9.35 -9.65 3.36
N LEU A 248 8.08 -9.95 3.68
CA LEU A 248 6.99 -8.98 3.53
C LEU A 248 7.24 -7.72 4.37
N ILE A 249 7.64 -7.88 5.63
CA ILE A 249 7.98 -6.76 6.51
C ILE A 249 9.13 -5.93 5.91
N ALA A 250 10.19 -6.57 5.43
CA ALA A 250 11.31 -5.88 4.81
C ALA A 250 10.89 -5.08 3.57
N ILE A 251 10.07 -5.66 2.69
CA ILE A 251 9.53 -4.99 1.50
C ILE A 251 8.66 -3.80 1.92
N SER A 252 7.76 -3.98 2.89
CA SER A 252 6.89 -2.91 3.40
C SER A 252 7.68 -1.76 4.00
N LEU A 253 8.75 -2.04 4.76
CA LEU A 253 9.64 -1.03 5.31
C LEU A 253 10.39 -0.27 4.22
N LEU A 254 10.91 -0.96 3.20
CA LEU A 254 11.57 -0.33 2.07
C LEU A 254 10.61 0.60 1.30
N LEU A 255 9.37 0.17 1.09
CA LEU A 255 8.34 1.00 0.48
C LEU A 255 8.03 2.24 1.32
N MET A 256 7.88 2.10 2.63
CA MET A 256 7.63 3.22 3.54
C MET A 256 8.78 4.24 3.53
N ILE A 257 10.03 3.75 3.53
CA ILE A 257 11.22 4.59 3.41
C ILE A 257 11.22 5.32 2.05
N ALA A 258 10.89 4.64 0.96
CA ALA A 258 10.80 5.23 -0.38
C ALA A 258 9.75 6.35 -0.43
N VAL A 259 8.55 6.12 0.15
CA VAL A 259 7.50 7.15 0.27
C VAL A 259 8.00 8.36 1.06
N GLY A 260 8.57 8.12 2.23
CA GLY A 260 9.09 9.21 3.07
C GLY A 260 10.17 10.02 2.37
N TRP A 261 11.03 9.37 1.61
CA TRP A 261 12.06 10.04 0.81
C TRP A 261 11.45 10.88 -0.33
N LEU A 262 10.48 10.32 -1.07
CA LEU A 262 9.76 11.02 -2.14
C LEU A 262 9.02 12.25 -1.61
N GLN A 263 8.34 12.13 -0.48
CA GLN A 263 7.64 13.23 0.17
C GLN A 263 8.59 14.35 0.60
N ARG A 264 9.72 14.01 1.22
CA ARG A 264 10.75 14.99 1.63
C ARG A 264 11.36 15.70 0.42
N ARG A 265 11.66 14.98 -0.66
CA ARG A 265 12.17 15.57 -1.90
C ARG A 265 11.18 16.54 -2.51
N SER A 266 9.91 16.19 -2.52
CA SER A 266 8.82 17.04 -3.00
C SER A 266 8.64 18.32 -2.18
N ALA A 267 8.69 18.21 -0.84
CA ALA A 267 8.59 19.39 0.04
C ALA A 267 9.73 20.39 -0.21
N ARG A 268 10.96 19.91 -0.44
CA ARG A 268 12.10 20.77 -0.77
C ARG A 268 11.92 21.51 -2.11
N MET A 269 11.38 20.85 -3.13
CA MET A 269 11.12 21.49 -4.43
C MET A 269 10.06 22.58 -4.36
N ARG A 270 9.09 22.48 -3.43
CA ARG A 270 8.07 23.54 -3.21
C ARG A 270 8.60 24.75 -2.46
N GLN A 271 9.68 24.62 -1.68
CA GLN A 271 10.29 25.73 -0.95
C GLN A 271 11.30 26.51 -1.79
N SER A 272 11.70 26.00 -2.95
CA SER A 272 12.67 26.61 -3.88
C SER A 272 12.00 27.39 -5.03
N VAL A 273 10.68 27.47 -5.05
CA VAL A 273 9.85 28.26 -5.95
C VAL A 273 9.10 29.32 -5.16
#